data_83c93ce6328277e650ac40dce48d0176
#
_entry.id   83c93ce6328277e650ac40dce48d0176
#
_cell.length_a   1.000
_cell.length_b   1.000
_cell.length_c   1.000
_cell.angle_alpha   90.00
_cell.angle_beta   90.00
_cell.angle_gamma   90.00
#
_symmetry.space_group_name_H-M   'P 1'
#
loop_
_entity.id
_entity.type
_entity.pdbx_description
1 polymer ?
#
loop_
_entity_poly.entity_id
_entity_poly.type
_entity_poly.pdbx_seq_one_letter_code
_entity_poly.pdbx_strand_id
1 'polypeptide(L)'
;MRPEDRIDGKKRPFTGAEYLDSLKDSREIYIYGERVEDVTTHPAFRNSARTMARLYDALHDPKKQAELTCETDTGSGGFTHKFFRVARSAEDLVGQRDAIAAWSRMSYGWMGRTPDYKASLMNTLGANAPFWGDYAENAKTWYRRVQESVCFMNHAIVNPPVDRHKAADQVKDVFITIDRETDAGIYVSGAKVVATSAALTHYNFLGQNMSAEITDDDLAVMFIAPMDAPGVKLFCRGSYEMQAATMGTPFDYPLSSRFDENDAIFVFDDVFIPVSYTHLTLPTNREV
;
A
#
# COMPACT_ATOMS: atom_id res chain seq x y z
N MET A 1 -17.98 -1.72 -9.15
CA MET A 1 -17.32 -0.40 -9.03
C MET A 1 -15.85 -0.66 -9.20
N ARG A 2 -15.16 0.08 -10.08
CA ARG A 2 -13.71 -0.08 -10.21
C ARG A 2 -13.04 0.47 -8.96
N PRO A 3 -11.89 -0.10 -8.52
CA PRO A 3 -11.21 0.38 -7.30
C PRO A 3 -10.90 1.88 -7.31
N GLU A 4 -10.52 2.42 -8.47
CA GLU A 4 -10.22 3.84 -8.63
C GLU A 4 -11.43 4.76 -8.47
N ASP A 5 -12.65 4.27 -8.70
CA ASP A 5 -13.88 5.08 -8.54
C ASP A 5 -14.04 5.58 -7.09
N ARG A 6 -13.38 4.93 -6.13
CA ARG A 6 -13.39 5.34 -4.72
C ARG A 6 -12.47 6.52 -4.42
N ILE A 7 -11.44 6.72 -5.23
CA ILE A 7 -10.39 7.72 -5.00
C ILE A 7 -10.37 8.83 -6.05
N ASP A 8 -10.89 8.58 -7.27
CA ASP A 8 -10.90 9.57 -8.33
C ASP A 8 -11.83 10.75 -8.02
N GLY A 9 -11.39 11.95 -8.40
CA GLY A 9 -12.16 13.18 -8.21
C GLY A 9 -12.23 13.71 -6.78
N LYS A 10 -11.55 13.08 -5.82
CA LYS A 10 -11.41 13.65 -4.48
C LYS A 10 -10.52 14.90 -4.53
N LYS A 11 -10.82 15.83 -3.62
CA LYS A 11 -10.02 17.07 -3.44
C LYS A 11 -9.51 17.20 -2.00
N ARG A 12 -9.70 16.17 -1.22
CA ARG A 12 -9.29 16.10 0.18
C ARG A 12 -9.06 14.65 0.59
N PRO A 13 -8.30 14.42 1.67
CA PRO A 13 -8.18 13.10 2.28
C PRO A 13 -9.54 12.48 2.64
N PHE A 14 -9.60 11.17 2.71
CA PHE A 14 -10.70 10.49 3.40
C PHE A 14 -10.88 11.05 4.81
N THR A 15 -12.11 11.09 5.31
CA THR A 15 -12.36 11.09 6.75
C THR A 15 -12.17 9.68 7.31
N GLY A 16 -12.05 9.53 8.63
CA GLY A 16 -11.95 8.20 9.24
C GLY A 16 -13.15 7.31 8.92
N ALA A 17 -14.36 7.87 8.88
CA ALA A 17 -15.56 7.13 8.51
C ALA A 17 -15.54 6.67 7.03
N GLU A 18 -15.16 7.56 6.11
CA GLU A 18 -15.01 7.22 4.70
C GLU A 18 -13.92 6.16 4.48
N TYR A 19 -12.82 6.24 5.23
CA TYR A 19 -11.76 5.24 5.18
C TYR A 19 -12.28 3.87 5.64
N LEU A 20 -12.94 3.77 6.79
CA LEU A 20 -13.50 2.50 7.26
C LEU A 20 -14.53 1.92 6.28
N ASP A 21 -15.36 2.78 5.69
CA ASP A 21 -16.34 2.34 4.69
C ASP A 21 -15.67 1.83 3.41
N SER A 22 -14.57 2.45 3.00
CA SER A 22 -13.81 2.04 1.81
C SER A 22 -13.17 0.66 1.94
N LEU A 23 -13.00 0.13 3.16
CA LEU A 23 -12.46 -1.20 3.39
C LEU A 23 -13.51 -2.33 3.27
N LYS A 24 -14.79 -1.97 3.17
CA LYS A 24 -15.90 -2.92 2.98
C LYS A 24 -16.05 -3.25 1.50
N ASP A 25 -15.11 -3.99 0.99
CA ASP A 25 -15.03 -4.42 -0.40
C ASP A 25 -14.95 -5.95 -0.52
N SER A 26 -14.56 -6.48 -1.66
CA SER A 26 -14.49 -7.92 -1.92
C SER A 26 -13.14 -8.55 -1.58
N ARG A 27 -12.26 -7.86 -0.83
CA ARG A 27 -10.95 -8.38 -0.47
C ARG A 27 -11.01 -9.75 0.18
N GLU A 28 -10.06 -10.61 -0.20
CA GLU A 28 -9.96 -11.96 0.36
C GLU A 28 -8.81 -12.03 1.38
N ILE A 29 -9.16 -12.07 2.66
CA ILE A 29 -8.21 -12.10 3.77
C ILE A 29 -8.48 -13.33 4.62
N TYR A 30 -7.41 -14.03 4.96
CA TYR A 30 -7.44 -15.24 5.78
C TYR A 30 -6.54 -15.09 7.00
N ILE A 31 -7.03 -15.50 8.16
CA ILE A 31 -6.27 -15.57 9.42
C ILE A 31 -6.74 -16.79 10.22
N TYR A 32 -5.82 -17.54 10.80
CA TYR A 32 -6.12 -18.79 11.55
C TYR A 32 -6.91 -19.83 10.74
N GLY A 33 -6.81 -19.81 9.40
CA GLY A 33 -7.54 -20.70 8.50
C GLY A 33 -8.97 -20.25 8.19
N GLU A 34 -9.42 -19.12 8.71
CA GLU A 34 -10.75 -18.57 8.49
C GLU A 34 -10.69 -17.34 7.57
N ARG A 35 -11.73 -17.14 6.75
CA ARG A 35 -11.91 -15.93 5.95
C ARG A 35 -12.40 -14.79 6.84
N VAL A 36 -11.82 -13.63 6.67
CA VAL A 36 -12.24 -12.39 7.33
C VAL A 36 -13.29 -11.69 6.47
N GLU A 37 -14.52 -11.61 6.96
CA GLU A 37 -15.62 -10.97 6.23
C GLU A 37 -15.55 -9.44 6.24
N ASP A 38 -15.09 -8.83 7.35
CA ASP A 38 -14.96 -7.39 7.51
C ASP A 38 -13.79 -7.05 8.44
N VAL A 39 -12.73 -6.48 7.87
CA VAL A 39 -11.52 -6.08 8.62
C VAL A 39 -11.79 -4.94 9.63
N THR A 40 -12.86 -4.18 9.45
CA THR A 40 -13.18 -3.06 10.33
C THR A 40 -13.81 -3.50 11.66
N THR A 41 -14.32 -4.73 11.70
CA THR A 41 -15.00 -5.32 12.86
C THR A 41 -14.31 -6.56 13.41
N HIS A 42 -13.53 -7.27 12.58
CA HIS A 42 -12.85 -8.50 12.98
C HIS A 42 -11.83 -8.24 14.10
N PRO A 43 -11.78 -9.05 15.17
CA PRO A 43 -10.92 -8.84 16.34
C PRO A 43 -9.43 -8.65 16.02
N ALA A 44 -8.92 -9.31 14.97
CA ALA A 44 -7.52 -9.20 14.57
C ALA A 44 -7.14 -7.85 13.94
N PHE A 45 -8.09 -7.06 13.43
CA PHE A 45 -7.81 -5.87 12.60
C PHE A 45 -8.53 -4.61 13.08
N ARG A 46 -9.64 -4.73 13.80
CA ARG A 46 -10.53 -3.61 14.17
C ARG A 46 -9.82 -2.45 14.88
N ASN A 47 -8.87 -2.75 15.79
CA ASN A 47 -8.18 -1.71 16.55
C ASN A 47 -7.20 -0.93 15.65
N SER A 48 -6.50 -1.62 14.76
CA SER A 48 -5.62 -1.02 13.77
C SER A 48 -6.42 -0.22 12.74
N ALA A 49 -7.54 -0.75 12.24
CA ALA A 49 -8.44 -0.02 11.35
C ALA A 49 -8.95 1.28 11.97
N ARG A 50 -9.39 1.24 13.24
CA ARG A 50 -9.82 2.44 13.99
C ARG A 50 -8.67 3.42 14.23
N THR A 51 -7.46 2.93 14.42
CA THR A 51 -6.28 3.80 14.55
C THR A 51 -6.00 4.53 13.26
N MET A 52 -6.02 3.83 12.11
CA MET A 52 -5.89 4.47 10.79
C MET A 52 -7.01 5.51 10.56
N ALA A 53 -8.26 5.18 10.90
CA ALA A 53 -9.37 6.13 10.82
C ALA A 53 -9.11 7.42 11.62
N ARG A 54 -8.56 7.30 12.83
CA ARG A 54 -8.18 8.47 13.65
C ARG A 54 -7.08 9.32 13.02
N LEU A 55 -6.13 8.69 12.29
CA LEU A 55 -5.12 9.44 11.53
C LEU A 55 -5.76 10.27 10.42
N TYR A 56 -6.70 9.69 9.69
CA TYR A 56 -7.48 10.42 8.68
C TYR A 56 -8.29 11.56 9.27
N ASP A 57 -9.03 11.34 10.39
CA ASP A 57 -9.80 12.39 11.06
C ASP A 57 -8.90 13.55 11.53
N ALA A 58 -7.65 13.28 11.90
CA ALA A 58 -6.71 14.32 12.29
C ALA A 58 -6.39 15.31 11.16
N LEU A 59 -6.49 14.89 9.89
CA LEU A 59 -6.32 15.78 8.73
C LEU A 59 -7.46 16.79 8.58
N HIS A 60 -8.60 16.54 9.21
CA HIS A 60 -9.78 17.38 9.19
C HIS A 60 -9.98 18.19 10.50
N ASP A 61 -9.13 17.93 11.51
CA ASP A 61 -9.16 18.66 12.76
C ASP A 61 -8.52 20.06 12.59
N PRO A 62 -9.26 21.17 12.74
CA PRO A 62 -8.71 22.52 12.56
C PRO A 62 -7.49 22.81 13.43
N LYS A 63 -7.35 22.13 14.57
CA LYS A 63 -6.19 22.29 15.47
C LYS A 63 -4.94 21.61 14.98
N LYS A 64 -5.06 20.67 14.04
CA LYS A 64 -3.95 19.85 13.52
C LYS A 64 -3.65 20.11 12.05
N GLN A 65 -4.58 20.70 11.31
CA GLN A 65 -4.41 20.93 9.87
C GLN A 65 -3.16 21.70 9.55
N ALA A 66 -2.81 22.75 10.27
CA ALA A 66 -1.61 23.54 9.99
C ALA A 66 -0.31 22.74 10.12
N GLU A 67 -0.27 21.76 11.03
CA GLU A 67 0.87 20.87 11.22
C GLU A 67 0.89 19.75 10.17
N LEU A 68 -0.26 19.14 9.86
CA LEU A 68 -0.35 17.90 9.09
C LEU A 68 -0.54 18.12 7.60
N THR A 69 -1.18 19.21 7.18
CA THR A 69 -1.67 19.36 5.81
C THR A 69 -1.06 20.53 5.05
N CYS A 70 -1.12 20.46 3.73
CA CYS A 70 -0.83 21.55 2.80
C CYS A 70 -1.78 21.46 1.60
N GLU A 71 -1.81 22.52 0.78
CA GLU A 71 -2.51 22.48 -0.50
C GLU A 71 -1.90 21.46 -1.44
N THR A 72 -2.72 20.84 -2.29
CA THR A 72 -2.23 19.95 -3.36
C THR A 72 -1.51 20.77 -4.44
N ASP A 73 -0.54 20.14 -5.12
CA ASP A 73 0.11 20.72 -6.31
C ASP A 73 -0.41 20.12 -7.63
N THR A 74 -1.54 19.39 -7.56
CA THR A 74 -2.17 18.73 -8.71
C THR A 74 -3.15 19.62 -9.48
N GLY A 75 -3.38 20.84 -9.01
CA GLY A 75 -4.36 21.75 -9.59
C GLY A 75 -5.81 21.48 -9.14
N SER A 76 -6.04 20.57 -8.21
CA SER A 76 -7.39 20.26 -7.71
C SER A 76 -8.01 21.36 -6.86
N GLY A 77 -7.19 22.26 -6.30
CA GLY A 77 -7.62 23.26 -5.33
C GLY A 77 -7.99 22.68 -3.96
N GLY A 78 -7.55 21.47 -3.68
CA GLY A 78 -7.79 20.74 -2.44
C GLY A 78 -6.58 20.73 -1.49
N PHE A 79 -6.64 19.91 -0.45
CA PHE A 79 -5.56 19.74 0.51
C PHE A 79 -5.18 18.26 0.69
N THR A 80 -3.97 18.03 1.18
CA THR A 80 -3.40 16.70 1.40
C THR A 80 -2.55 16.68 2.66
N HIS A 81 -2.14 15.49 3.12
CA HIS A 81 -1.07 15.38 4.11
C HIS A 81 0.26 15.83 3.50
N LYS A 82 1.06 16.63 4.23
CA LYS A 82 2.30 17.24 3.71
C LYS A 82 3.24 16.25 3.02
N PHE A 83 3.34 15.03 3.52
CA PHE A 83 4.23 14.02 2.95
C PHE A 83 3.77 13.44 1.60
N PHE A 84 2.54 13.75 1.16
CA PHE A 84 2.00 13.34 -0.15
C PHE A 84 2.31 14.32 -1.28
N ARG A 85 2.92 15.47 -0.98
CA ARG A 85 3.37 16.44 -1.99
C ARG A 85 4.87 16.34 -2.17
N VAL A 86 5.35 16.52 -3.41
CA VAL A 86 6.79 16.57 -3.71
C VAL A 86 7.43 17.73 -2.96
N ALA A 87 8.48 17.45 -2.16
CA ALA A 87 9.29 18.49 -1.52
C ALA A 87 10.14 19.22 -2.55
N ARG A 88 10.11 20.55 -2.51
CA ARG A 88 10.88 21.41 -3.41
C ARG A 88 11.84 22.35 -2.68
N SER A 89 11.78 22.36 -1.35
CA SER A 89 12.63 23.18 -0.50
C SER A 89 13.01 22.43 0.79
N ALA A 90 13.96 22.96 1.53
CA ALA A 90 14.33 22.46 2.85
C ALA A 90 13.15 22.59 3.84
N GLU A 91 12.37 23.67 3.73
CA GLU A 91 11.17 23.92 4.54
C GLU A 91 10.11 22.85 4.29
N ASP A 92 9.91 22.41 3.03
CA ASP A 92 9.01 21.32 2.69
C ASP A 92 9.43 20.02 3.39
N LEU A 93 10.72 19.67 3.34
CA LEU A 93 11.25 18.47 3.99
C LEU A 93 11.07 18.50 5.51
N VAL A 94 11.31 19.66 6.13
CA VAL A 94 11.08 19.88 7.57
C VAL A 94 9.59 19.70 7.88
N GLY A 95 8.71 20.35 7.11
CA GLY A 95 7.28 20.25 7.29
C GLY A 95 6.74 18.81 7.11
N GLN A 96 7.29 18.07 6.16
CA GLN A 96 6.96 16.65 5.94
C GLN A 96 7.39 15.79 7.12
N ARG A 97 8.63 15.96 7.61
CA ARG A 97 9.14 15.26 8.80
C ARG A 97 8.26 15.52 10.02
N ASP A 98 7.88 16.77 10.25
CA ASP A 98 7.10 17.17 11.42
C ASP A 98 5.67 16.60 11.33
N ALA A 99 5.07 16.59 10.14
CA ALA A 99 3.76 15.98 9.92
C ALA A 99 3.78 14.45 10.16
N ILE A 100 4.80 13.74 9.66
CA ILE A 100 4.99 12.30 9.95
C ILE A 100 5.14 12.09 11.47
N ALA A 101 5.97 12.90 12.13
CA ALA A 101 6.18 12.80 13.58
C ALA A 101 4.88 13.06 14.36
N ALA A 102 4.07 14.01 13.92
CA ALA A 102 2.77 14.31 14.53
C ALA A 102 1.80 13.12 14.42
N TRP A 103 1.71 12.49 13.26
CA TRP A 103 0.93 11.28 13.07
C TRP A 103 1.46 10.11 13.91
N SER A 104 2.77 9.88 13.88
CA SER A 104 3.42 8.81 14.65
C SER A 104 3.15 8.92 16.15
N ARG A 105 3.12 10.14 16.73
CA ARG A 105 2.75 10.36 18.13
C ARG A 105 1.37 9.85 18.48
N MET A 106 0.42 9.82 17.53
CA MET A 106 -0.95 9.33 17.75
C MET A 106 -1.02 7.82 17.97
N SER A 107 0.02 7.08 17.56
CA SER A 107 0.20 5.64 17.82
C SER A 107 1.41 5.36 18.72
N TYR A 108 1.93 6.35 19.44
CA TYR A 108 3.11 6.24 20.33
C TYR A 108 4.36 5.72 19.60
N GLY A 109 4.53 6.03 18.33
CA GLY A 109 5.62 5.54 17.51
C GLY A 109 5.47 4.08 17.07
N TRP A 110 4.40 3.41 17.45
CA TRP A 110 4.01 2.10 16.94
C TRP A 110 3.38 2.27 15.55
N MET A 111 3.19 1.29 14.75
CA MET A 111 2.63 1.40 13.39
C MET A 111 3.46 2.30 12.46
N GLY A 112 4.56 1.78 11.94
CA GLY A 112 5.40 2.47 10.95
C GLY A 112 4.87 2.39 9.52
N ARG A 113 3.81 1.60 9.27
CA ARG A 113 3.18 1.40 7.96
C ARG A 113 1.81 2.07 7.88
N THR A 114 1.78 3.36 8.23
CA THR A 114 0.61 4.24 8.09
C THR A 114 0.45 4.73 6.64
N PRO A 115 -0.64 5.41 6.27
CA PRO A 115 -0.87 5.84 4.88
C PRO A 115 0.28 6.65 4.26
N ASP A 116 1.03 7.42 5.06
CA ASP A 116 2.19 8.20 4.63
C ASP A 116 3.43 7.35 4.26
N TYR A 117 3.50 6.10 4.68
CA TYR A 117 4.69 5.27 4.50
C TYR A 117 5.15 5.16 3.04
N LYS A 118 4.24 5.08 2.09
CA LYS A 118 4.56 4.98 0.65
C LYS A 118 4.33 6.27 -0.13
N ALA A 119 3.97 7.35 0.53
CA ALA A 119 3.81 8.65 -0.14
C ALA A 119 5.09 9.10 -0.85
N SER A 120 6.27 8.88 -0.26
CA SER A 120 7.55 9.21 -0.91
C SER A 120 7.77 8.47 -2.23
N LEU A 121 7.37 7.20 -2.32
CA LEU A 121 7.43 6.44 -3.57
C LEU A 121 6.49 7.05 -4.61
N MET A 122 5.26 7.37 -4.23
CA MET A 122 4.30 8.03 -5.11
C MET A 122 4.77 9.43 -5.54
N ASN A 123 5.46 10.14 -4.66
CA ASN A 123 6.08 11.43 -4.99
C ASN A 123 7.15 11.30 -6.08
N THR A 124 7.89 10.20 -6.14
CA THR A 124 8.86 9.98 -7.22
C THR A 124 8.19 9.84 -8.59
N LEU A 125 6.98 9.30 -8.66
CA LEU A 125 6.20 9.24 -9.88
C LEU A 125 5.86 10.65 -10.38
N GLY A 126 5.37 11.52 -9.48
CA GLY A 126 5.04 12.90 -9.83
C GLY A 126 6.23 13.81 -10.07
N ALA A 127 7.33 13.59 -9.32
CA ALA A 127 8.53 14.45 -9.39
C ALA A 127 9.25 14.38 -10.74
N ASN A 128 9.26 13.21 -11.38
CA ASN A 128 9.96 12.97 -12.63
C ASN A 128 9.19 12.05 -13.57
N ALA A 129 7.96 12.41 -13.88
CA ALA A 129 7.11 11.61 -14.77
C ALA A 129 7.75 11.27 -16.13
N PRO A 130 8.53 12.16 -16.79
CA PRO A 130 9.19 11.81 -18.05
C PRO A 130 10.18 10.63 -17.96
N PHE A 131 10.75 10.37 -16.78
CA PHE A 131 11.63 9.21 -16.55
C PHE A 131 10.91 7.87 -16.83
N TRP A 132 9.59 7.85 -16.72
CA TRP A 132 8.78 6.64 -16.86
C TRP A 132 8.39 6.32 -18.32
N GLY A 133 8.93 7.07 -19.31
CA GLY A 133 8.71 6.82 -20.73
C GLY A 133 7.23 6.69 -21.08
N ASP A 134 6.84 5.57 -21.67
CA ASP A 134 5.46 5.28 -22.08
C ASP A 134 4.46 5.24 -20.90
N TYR A 135 4.95 5.05 -19.67
CA TYR A 135 4.14 5.07 -18.45
C TYR A 135 4.07 6.44 -17.76
N ALA A 136 4.57 7.52 -18.40
CA ALA A 136 4.59 8.85 -17.80
C ALA A 136 3.20 9.34 -17.36
N GLU A 137 2.16 9.06 -18.14
CA GLU A 137 0.78 9.45 -17.79
C GLU A 137 0.21 8.61 -16.65
N ASN A 138 0.58 7.34 -16.54
CA ASN A 138 0.26 6.51 -15.38
C ASN A 138 0.89 7.09 -14.11
N ALA A 139 2.18 7.44 -14.17
CA ALA A 139 2.91 8.03 -13.07
C ALA A 139 2.25 9.33 -12.56
N LYS A 140 1.87 10.24 -13.46
CA LYS A 140 1.14 11.48 -13.12
C LYS A 140 -0.24 11.19 -12.51
N THR A 141 -0.97 10.23 -13.09
CA THR A 141 -2.30 9.85 -12.63
C THR A 141 -2.25 9.29 -11.21
N TRP A 142 -1.32 8.38 -10.93
CA TRP A 142 -1.18 7.80 -9.61
C TRP A 142 -0.68 8.79 -8.58
N TYR A 143 0.26 9.68 -8.93
CA TYR A 143 0.65 10.78 -8.06
C TYR A 143 -0.55 11.65 -7.66
N ARG A 144 -1.36 12.05 -8.63
CA ARG A 144 -2.58 12.84 -8.40
C ARG A 144 -3.57 12.09 -7.52
N ARG A 145 -3.93 10.86 -7.85
CA ARG A 145 -4.90 10.05 -7.11
C ARG A 145 -4.50 9.90 -5.64
N VAL A 146 -3.26 9.51 -5.41
CA VAL A 146 -2.75 9.27 -4.06
C VAL A 146 -2.67 10.55 -3.26
N GLN A 147 -2.25 11.66 -3.86
CA GLN A 147 -2.19 12.95 -3.19
C GLN A 147 -3.58 13.48 -2.83
N GLU A 148 -4.52 13.47 -3.78
CA GLU A 148 -5.85 14.07 -3.62
C GLU A 148 -6.76 13.30 -2.66
N SER A 149 -6.54 12.02 -2.47
CA SER A 149 -7.33 11.16 -1.57
C SER A 149 -6.61 10.79 -0.28
N VAL A 150 -5.27 10.91 -0.24
CA VAL A 150 -4.41 10.31 0.78
C VAL A 150 -4.70 8.80 0.87
N CYS A 151 -4.80 8.12 -0.28
CA CYS A 151 -5.14 6.71 -0.26
C CYS A 151 -4.04 5.89 0.44
N PHE A 152 -4.46 4.90 1.20
CA PHE A 152 -3.54 4.03 1.92
C PHE A 152 -2.91 3.03 0.96
N MET A 153 -1.60 3.16 0.76
CA MET A 153 -0.81 2.27 -0.07
C MET A 153 0.41 1.78 0.71
N ASN A 154 0.67 0.48 0.63
CA ASN A 154 1.91 -0.12 1.10
C ASN A 154 2.63 -0.85 -0.04
N HIS A 155 3.58 -1.71 0.28
CA HIS A 155 4.29 -2.51 -0.71
C HIS A 155 4.47 -3.95 -0.26
N ALA A 156 4.69 -4.84 -1.23
CA ALA A 156 5.22 -6.16 -1.01
C ALA A 156 6.32 -6.43 -2.06
N ILE A 157 7.58 -6.51 -1.61
CA ILE A 157 8.77 -6.65 -2.48
C ILE A 157 9.62 -7.86 -2.15
N VAL A 158 9.37 -8.52 -1.01
CA VAL A 158 10.16 -9.67 -0.55
C VAL A 158 9.57 -10.94 -1.14
N ASN A 159 10.41 -11.72 -1.82
CA ASN A 159 10.03 -13.03 -2.31
C ASN A 159 9.88 -14.04 -1.16
N PRO A 160 9.01 -15.05 -1.31
CA PRO A 160 8.91 -16.13 -0.34
C PRO A 160 10.26 -16.81 -0.07
N PRO A 161 10.54 -17.25 1.17
CA PRO A 161 11.81 -17.89 1.54
C PRO A 161 11.88 -19.34 1.06
N VAL A 162 11.93 -19.52 -0.26
CA VAL A 162 12.18 -20.83 -0.91
C VAL A 162 13.66 -21.15 -0.93
N ASP A 163 14.05 -22.25 -1.57
CA ASP A 163 15.44 -22.71 -1.65
C ASP A 163 16.37 -21.62 -2.20
N ARG A 164 17.12 -20.98 -1.29
CA ARG A 164 18.03 -19.86 -1.62
C ARG A 164 19.31 -20.31 -2.34
N HIS A 165 19.52 -21.61 -2.49
CA HIS A 165 20.65 -22.16 -3.25
C HIS A 165 20.30 -22.30 -4.73
N LYS A 166 19.05 -22.13 -5.11
CA LYS A 166 18.60 -22.16 -6.50
C LYS A 166 18.54 -20.75 -7.08
N ALA A 167 18.79 -20.63 -8.36
CA ALA A 167 18.56 -19.41 -9.12
C ALA A 167 17.04 -19.08 -9.19
N ALA A 168 16.70 -17.81 -9.39
CA ALA A 168 15.30 -17.36 -9.37
C ALA A 168 14.43 -18.08 -10.42
N ASP A 169 14.98 -18.36 -11.60
CA ASP A 169 14.33 -19.10 -12.68
C ASP A 169 13.96 -20.54 -12.32
N GLN A 170 14.69 -21.16 -11.38
CA GLN A 170 14.44 -22.53 -10.91
C GLN A 170 13.34 -22.64 -9.84
N VAL A 171 12.88 -21.52 -9.32
CA VAL A 171 11.85 -21.41 -8.28
C VAL A 171 10.80 -20.36 -8.63
N LYS A 172 10.71 -19.98 -9.90
CA LYS A 172 9.85 -18.90 -10.38
C LYS A 172 8.36 -19.18 -10.19
N ASP A 173 7.95 -20.41 -10.11
CA ASP A 173 6.58 -20.85 -9.82
C ASP A 173 6.02 -20.38 -8.47
N VAL A 174 6.91 -19.90 -7.59
CA VAL A 174 6.52 -19.33 -6.28
C VAL A 174 6.54 -17.80 -6.29
N PHE A 175 7.39 -17.21 -7.14
CA PHE A 175 7.55 -15.75 -7.23
C PHE A 175 6.46 -15.16 -8.13
N ILE A 176 6.19 -13.86 -7.96
CA ILE A 176 5.30 -13.18 -8.90
C ILE A 176 5.93 -13.16 -10.28
N THR A 177 5.23 -13.75 -11.24
CA THR A 177 5.59 -13.82 -12.65
C THR A 177 4.45 -13.31 -13.52
N ILE A 178 4.78 -12.86 -14.72
CA ILE A 178 3.82 -12.58 -15.77
C ILE A 178 3.46 -13.91 -16.44
N ASP A 179 2.20 -14.32 -16.34
CA ASP A 179 1.68 -15.54 -16.98
C ASP A 179 1.35 -15.29 -18.46
N ARG A 180 0.80 -14.11 -18.75
CA ARG A 180 0.47 -13.66 -20.12
C ARG A 180 0.29 -12.16 -20.19
N GLU A 181 0.54 -11.61 -21.36
CA GLU A 181 0.35 -10.20 -21.70
C GLU A 181 -0.79 -10.02 -22.71
N THR A 182 -1.47 -8.89 -22.62
CA THR A 182 -2.50 -8.43 -23.56
C THR A 182 -2.40 -6.92 -23.77
N ASP A 183 -3.03 -6.38 -24.78
CA ASP A 183 -3.08 -4.92 -25.00
C ASP A 183 -3.76 -4.17 -23.82
N ALA A 184 -4.57 -4.85 -23.03
CA ALA A 184 -5.29 -4.27 -21.89
C ALA A 184 -4.48 -4.31 -20.57
N GLY A 185 -3.48 -5.17 -20.47
CA GLY A 185 -2.69 -5.38 -19.26
C GLY A 185 -2.06 -6.77 -19.19
N ILE A 186 -1.53 -7.10 -18.02
CA ILE A 186 -0.86 -8.36 -17.74
C ILE A 186 -1.68 -9.21 -16.76
N TYR A 187 -1.47 -10.52 -16.83
CA TYR A 187 -1.94 -11.46 -15.81
C TYR A 187 -0.75 -11.97 -15.03
N VAL A 188 -0.88 -11.98 -13.72
CA VAL A 188 0.22 -12.35 -12.83
C VAL A 188 -0.22 -13.42 -11.83
N SER A 189 0.69 -14.35 -11.54
CA SER A 189 0.53 -15.33 -10.46
C SER A 189 1.78 -15.39 -9.60
N GLY A 190 1.67 -15.97 -8.40
CA GLY A 190 2.76 -16.15 -7.45
C GLY A 190 2.52 -15.43 -6.13
N ALA A 191 3.60 -15.21 -5.36
CA ALA A 191 3.46 -14.64 -4.03
C ALA A 191 4.59 -13.67 -3.66
N LYS A 192 4.26 -12.79 -2.73
CA LYS A 192 5.21 -11.98 -1.94
C LYS A 192 4.96 -12.22 -0.45
N VAL A 193 5.95 -11.94 0.37
CA VAL A 193 5.83 -12.02 1.83
C VAL A 193 6.13 -10.69 2.49
N VAL A 194 5.83 -10.59 3.78
CA VAL A 194 6.01 -9.36 4.57
C VAL A 194 5.18 -8.21 3.98
N ALA A 195 3.92 -8.51 3.59
CA ALA A 195 2.96 -7.50 3.17
C ALA A 195 2.35 -6.82 4.41
N THR A 196 3.13 -5.97 5.07
CA THR A 196 2.78 -5.34 6.34
C THR A 196 1.60 -4.38 6.17
N SER A 197 0.59 -4.52 7.02
CA SER A 197 -0.67 -3.75 7.01
C SER A 197 -1.51 -3.90 5.73
N ALA A 198 -1.17 -4.81 4.81
CA ALA A 198 -1.85 -4.93 3.51
C ALA A 198 -3.37 -5.15 3.66
N ALA A 199 -3.81 -5.86 4.71
CA ALA A 199 -5.22 -6.06 5.00
C ALA A 199 -6.03 -4.76 5.16
N LEU A 200 -5.37 -3.63 5.45
CA LEU A 200 -5.98 -2.33 5.72
C LEU A 200 -5.70 -1.28 4.62
N THR A 201 -4.98 -1.65 3.56
CA THR A 201 -4.66 -0.76 2.44
C THR A 201 -5.76 -0.75 1.38
N HIS A 202 -5.76 0.29 0.53
CA HIS A 202 -6.54 0.31 -0.71
C HIS A 202 -5.79 -0.38 -1.83
N TYR A 203 -4.48 -0.13 -1.89
CA TYR A 203 -3.58 -0.64 -2.92
C TYR A 203 -2.26 -1.08 -2.31
N ASN A 204 -1.55 -1.94 -3.00
CA ASN A 204 -0.16 -2.27 -2.68
C ASN A 204 0.71 -2.16 -3.93
N PHE A 205 1.90 -1.61 -3.74
CA PHE A 205 2.94 -1.61 -4.76
C PHE A 205 3.70 -2.93 -4.71
N LEU A 206 3.71 -3.62 -5.83
CA LEU A 206 4.44 -4.86 -6.03
C LEU A 206 5.68 -4.57 -6.86
N GLY A 207 6.81 -5.13 -6.44
CA GLY A 207 8.07 -4.99 -7.15
C GLY A 207 9.05 -6.07 -6.76
N GLN A 208 10.22 -6.04 -7.38
CA GLN A 208 11.29 -6.97 -7.05
C GLN A 208 12.26 -6.35 -6.03
N ASN A 209 12.84 -7.21 -5.20
CA ASN A 209 13.95 -6.81 -4.37
C ASN A 209 15.18 -6.65 -5.26
N MET A 210 15.70 -5.43 -5.37
CA MET A 210 16.83 -5.08 -6.22
C MET A 210 18.15 -5.78 -5.86
N SER A 211 18.19 -6.55 -4.78
CA SER A 211 19.38 -7.32 -4.37
C SER A 211 19.53 -8.66 -5.07
N ALA A 212 18.52 -9.11 -5.81
CA ALA A 212 18.57 -10.34 -6.58
C ALA A 212 18.77 -10.02 -8.07
N GLU A 213 19.69 -10.75 -8.74
CA GLU A 213 19.81 -10.69 -10.18
C GLU A 213 18.54 -11.26 -10.81
N ILE A 214 17.89 -10.46 -11.65
CA ILE A 214 16.70 -10.90 -12.41
C ILE A 214 17.21 -11.41 -13.74
N THR A 215 17.12 -12.71 -13.93
CA THR A 215 17.60 -13.41 -15.13
C THR A 215 16.45 -13.81 -16.08
N ASP A 216 15.20 -13.60 -15.68
CA ASP A 216 14.00 -13.94 -16.45
C ASP A 216 13.11 -12.69 -16.55
N ASP A 217 12.77 -12.32 -17.78
CA ASP A 217 11.96 -11.14 -18.07
C ASP A 217 10.57 -11.20 -17.40
N ASP A 218 9.99 -12.39 -17.27
CA ASP A 218 8.69 -12.59 -16.64
C ASP A 218 8.69 -12.24 -15.14
N LEU A 219 9.87 -12.21 -14.50
CA LEU A 219 10.05 -11.79 -13.13
C LEU A 219 10.22 -10.26 -12.99
N ALA A 220 10.47 -9.57 -14.10
CA ALA A 220 10.83 -8.16 -14.13
C ALA A 220 9.58 -7.25 -14.16
N VAL A 221 8.72 -7.35 -13.16
CA VAL A 221 7.45 -6.61 -13.12
C VAL A 221 7.30 -5.74 -11.89
N MET A 222 6.77 -4.52 -12.10
CA MET A 222 6.40 -3.59 -11.04
C MET A 222 5.01 -2.99 -11.33
N PHE A 223 4.09 -3.15 -10.40
CA PHE A 223 2.71 -2.70 -10.58
C PHE A 223 2.05 -2.32 -9.24
N ILE A 224 0.91 -1.67 -9.34
CA ILE A 224 0.03 -1.40 -8.20
C ILE A 224 -1.14 -2.39 -8.26
N ALA A 225 -1.38 -3.11 -7.17
CA ALA A 225 -2.49 -4.04 -7.05
C ALA A 225 -3.58 -3.48 -6.15
N PRO A 226 -4.85 -3.43 -6.60
CA PRO A 226 -5.99 -3.21 -5.71
C PRO A 226 -6.15 -4.40 -4.76
N MET A 227 -6.52 -4.14 -3.51
CA MET A 227 -6.71 -5.20 -2.53
C MET A 227 -7.95 -6.06 -2.78
N ASP A 228 -8.91 -5.55 -3.53
CA ASP A 228 -10.16 -6.23 -3.90
C ASP A 228 -10.14 -6.79 -5.34
N ALA A 229 -8.96 -6.85 -5.99
CA ALA A 229 -8.85 -7.47 -7.31
C ALA A 229 -9.13 -8.98 -7.22
N PRO A 230 -9.94 -9.53 -8.16
CA PRO A 230 -10.18 -10.97 -8.21
C PRO A 230 -8.87 -11.76 -8.30
N GLY A 231 -8.72 -12.79 -7.48
CA GLY A 231 -7.51 -13.63 -7.40
C GLY A 231 -6.45 -13.12 -6.41
N VAL A 232 -6.60 -11.92 -5.87
CA VAL A 232 -5.75 -11.41 -4.79
C VAL A 232 -6.19 -11.99 -3.46
N LYS A 233 -5.24 -12.60 -2.72
CA LYS A 233 -5.50 -13.22 -1.40
C LYS A 233 -4.41 -12.85 -0.41
N LEU A 234 -4.79 -12.58 0.84
CA LEU A 234 -3.84 -12.40 1.95
C LEU A 234 -3.97 -13.52 2.96
N PHE A 235 -2.84 -14.14 3.31
CA PHE A 235 -2.73 -15.08 4.43
C PHE A 235 -1.95 -14.42 5.55
N CYS A 236 -2.68 -13.96 6.56
CA CYS A 236 -2.16 -13.13 7.63
C CYS A 236 -1.52 -13.97 8.74
N ARG A 237 -0.45 -13.44 9.37
CA ARG A 237 0.08 -14.01 10.61
C ARG A 237 -0.91 -13.84 11.77
N GLY A 238 -0.69 -14.58 12.85
CA GLY A 238 -1.47 -14.44 14.07
C GLY A 238 -1.50 -12.99 14.59
N SER A 239 -2.68 -12.55 15.06
CA SER A 239 -2.93 -11.21 15.56
C SER A 239 -2.34 -11.00 16.96
N TYR A 240 -1.62 -9.93 17.17
CA TYR A 240 -1.15 -9.55 18.51
C TYR A 240 -2.28 -9.16 19.45
N GLU A 241 -3.38 -8.56 18.96
CA GLU A 241 -4.57 -8.27 19.76
C GLU A 241 -5.16 -9.55 20.35
N MET A 242 -5.37 -10.57 19.49
CA MET A 242 -5.95 -11.85 19.91
C MET A 242 -4.99 -12.63 20.83
N GLN A 243 -3.69 -12.59 20.55
CA GLN A 243 -2.67 -13.20 21.41
C GLN A 243 -2.62 -12.53 22.79
N ALA A 244 -2.64 -11.20 22.85
CA ALA A 244 -2.67 -10.46 24.11
C ALA A 244 -3.91 -10.80 24.94
N ALA A 245 -5.06 -11.02 24.33
CA ALA A 245 -6.28 -11.42 25.03
C ALA A 245 -6.21 -12.84 25.60
N THR A 246 -5.35 -13.71 25.02
CA THR A 246 -5.16 -15.11 25.49
C THR A 246 -4.03 -15.23 26.50
N MET A 247 -2.93 -14.47 26.32
CA MET A 247 -1.71 -14.59 27.13
C MET A 247 -1.66 -13.61 28.30
N GLY A 248 -2.58 -12.68 28.38
CA GLY A 248 -2.61 -11.64 29.42
C GLY A 248 -3.77 -10.66 29.19
N THR A 249 -3.48 -9.40 29.39
CA THR A 249 -4.47 -8.32 29.24
C THR A 249 -3.89 -7.17 28.42
N PRO A 250 -4.74 -6.22 27.92
CA PRO A 250 -4.26 -4.99 27.31
C PRO A 250 -3.36 -4.12 28.23
N PHE A 251 -3.38 -4.35 29.56
CA PHE A 251 -2.46 -3.70 30.48
C PHE A 251 -1.03 -4.25 30.31
N ASP A 252 -0.89 -5.56 30.10
CA ASP A 252 0.41 -6.21 29.90
C ASP A 252 0.98 -5.93 28.50
N TYR A 253 0.09 -5.74 27.52
CA TYR A 253 0.42 -5.53 26.10
C TYR A 253 -0.26 -4.25 25.56
N PRO A 254 0.01 -3.06 26.13
CA PRO A 254 -0.79 -1.86 25.87
C PRO A 254 -0.66 -1.32 24.44
N LEU A 255 0.46 -1.57 23.77
CA LEU A 255 0.70 -1.11 22.39
C LEU A 255 0.35 -2.20 21.37
N SER A 256 0.88 -3.39 21.49
CA SER A 256 0.66 -4.47 20.51
C SER A 256 -0.79 -4.94 20.44
N SER A 257 -1.58 -4.79 21.53
CA SER A 257 -3.01 -5.08 21.52
C SER A 257 -3.86 -4.04 20.76
N ARG A 258 -3.29 -2.90 20.34
CA ARG A 258 -4.02 -1.78 19.72
C ARG A 258 -3.46 -1.33 18.38
N PHE A 259 -2.16 -1.55 18.17
CA PHE A 259 -1.41 -1.00 17.04
C PHE A 259 -0.73 -2.12 16.24
N ASP A 260 -1.42 -3.23 16.03
CA ASP A 260 -0.89 -4.36 15.30
C ASP A 260 -0.77 -4.04 13.80
N GLU A 261 0.45 -4.01 13.30
CA GLU A 261 0.75 -4.00 11.86
C GLU A 261 0.87 -5.45 11.37
N ASN A 262 -0.27 -6.10 11.15
CA ASN A 262 -0.28 -7.49 10.73
C ASN A 262 0.45 -7.69 9.40
N ASP A 263 1.34 -8.67 9.35
CA ASP A 263 2.03 -9.08 8.13
C ASP A 263 1.30 -10.24 7.46
N ALA A 264 1.41 -10.30 6.14
CA ALA A 264 0.76 -11.34 5.36
C ALA A 264 1.67 -11.91 4.27
N ILE A 265 1.34 -13.12 3.84
CA ILE A 265 1.71 -13.64 2.52
C ILE A 265 0.67 -13.09 1.56
N PHE A 266 1.13 -12.46 0.50
CA PHE A 266 0.32 -11.84 -0.53
C PHE A 266 0.36 -12.72 -1.78
N VAL A 267 -0.75 -13.35 -2.09
CA VAL A 267 -0.88 -14.34 -3.18
C VAL A 267 -1.68 -13.73 -4.33
N PHE A 268 -1.20 -13.97 -5.52
CA PHE A 268 -1.82 -13.64 -6.80
C PHE A 268 -2.13 -14.95 -7.52
N ASP A 269 -3.38 -15.12 -7.95
CA ASP A 269 -3.90 -16.31 -8.62
C ASP A 269 -4.61 -15.86 -9.90
N ASP A 270 -3.86 -15.84 -11.01
CA ASP A 270 -4.30 -15.34 -12.33
C ASP A 270 -4.91 -13.91 -12.27
N VAL A 271 -4.23 -13.01 -11.57
CA VAL A 271 -4.72 -11.64 -11.32
C VAL A 271 -4.47 -10.75 -12.53
N PHE A 272 -5.53 -10.14 -13.06
CA PHE A 272 -5.42 -9.15 -14.13
C PHE A 272 -4.98 -7.79 -13.57
N ILE A 273 -3.88 -7.25 -14.10
CA ILE A 273 -3.35 -5.92 -13.80
C ILE A 273 -3.46 -5.06 -15.06
N PRO A 274 -4.34 -4.06 -15.08
CA PRO A 274 -4.49 -3.17 -16.24
C PRO A 274 -3.20 -2.39 -16.53
N VAL A 275 -2.99 -1.98 -17.78
CA VAL A 275 -1.85 -1.12 -18.18
C VAL A 275 -1.76 0.13 -17.30
N SER A 276 -2.89 0.75 -16.91
CA SER A 276 -2.93 1.95 -16.07
C SER A 276 -2.42 1.75 -14.64
N TYR A 277 -2.24 0.50 -14.20
CA TYR A 277 -1.68 0.12 -12.89
C TYR A 277 -0.23 -0.37 -13.01
N THR A 278 0.25 -0.58 -14.23
CA THR A 278 1.63 -1.00 -14.50
C THR A 278 2.51 0.25 -14.57
N HIS A 279 3.65 0.23 -13.87
CA HIS A 279 4.57 1.38 -13.81
C HIS A 279 5.94 1.06 -14.38
N LEU A 280 6.27 -0.21 -14.44
CA LEU A 280 7.47 -0.73 -15.09
C LEU A 280 7.22 -2.20 -15.41
N THR A 281 7.18 -2.54 -16.65
CA THR A 281 8.03 -3.62 -17.11
C THR A 281 9.42 -3.00 -17.14
N LEU A 282 10.43 -3.59 -16.49
CA LEU A 282 11.81 -3.18 -16.82
C LEU A 282 11.87 -3.18 -18.35
N PRO A 283 12.45 -2.14 -19.00
CA PRO A 283 12.57 -2.18 -20.42
C PRO A 283 13.30 -3.46 -20.74
N THR A 284 12.58 -4.45 -21.19
CA THR A 284 13.15 -5.55 -21.90
C THR A 284 13.77 -4.87 -23.08
N ASN A 285 15.09 -4.74 -23.09
CA ASN A 285 15.85 -4.36 -24.26
C ASN A 285 15.59 -5.42 -25.35
N ARG A 286 14.38 -5.41 -25.91
CA ARG A 286 14.03 -6.21 -27.09
C ARG A 286 14.49 -5.55 -28.37
N GLU A 287 15.24 -4.44 -28.26
CA GLU A 287 15.91 -3.81 -29.41
C GLU A 287 17.37 -3.54 -29.07
N VAL A 288 18.23 -4.50 -29.28
CA VAL A 288 19.62 -4.32 -29.75
C VAL A 288 19.84 -5.28 -30.88
#